data_afb6c4c01fa6ac196e37c9cb896ec7a4
#
_entry.id   afb6c4c01fa6ac196e37c9cb896ec7a4
#
_cell.length_a   1.000
_cell.length_b   1.000
_cell.length_c   1.000
_cell.angle_alpha   90.00
_cell.angle_beta   90.00
_cell.angle_gamma   90.00
#
_symmetry.space_group_name_H-M   'P 1'
#
loop_
_entity.id
_entity.type
_entity.pdbx_description
1 polymer ?
#
loop_
_entity_poly.entity_id
_entity_poly.type
_entity_poly.pdbx_seq_one_letter_code
_entity_poly.pdbx_strand_id
1 'polypeptide(L)'
;MFIVNEKSFFSNGLSELAWALQGMCTEAKTLIQPVSAETPSATQAEGIEDRMNMANLSARRLSNMVELGFRCTALSAIIGCQAMDLRGNGSMERFGPTLKGVHQCVRSFIPALKPESSPPHFTAVETFVNALKHCVMFEIVKKQQQKSKL
;
A
#
# COMPACT_ATOMS: atom_id res chain seq x y z
N MET A 1 3.12 15.41 11.33
CA MET A 1 1.90 15.48 12.15
C MET A 1 1.55 14.05 12.53
N PHE A 2 1.88 13.66 13.75
CA PHE A 2 1.59 12.31 14.23
C PHE A 2 0.09 12.21 14.55
N ILE A 3 -0.56 11.20 13.99
CA ILE A 3 -1.97 10.91 14.25
C ILE A 3 -2.03 10.13 15.57
N VAL A 4 -1.69 10.80 16.65
CA VAL A 4 -1.71 10.26 18.02
C VAL A 4 -2.73 11.05 18.81
N ASN A 5 -3.60 10.34 19.52
CA ASN A 5 -4.46 10.98 20.48
C ASN A 5 -3.63 11.30 21.74
N GLU A 6 -3.63 12.55 22.18
CA GLU A 6 -2.79 13.08 23.28
C GLU A 6 -2.92 12.33 24.63
N LYS A 7 -3.88 11.44 24.76
CA LYS A 7 -4.15 10.71 26.00
C LYS A 7 -3.44 9.36 26.16
N SER A 8 -2.74 8.89 25.14
CA SER A 8 -2.06 7.58 25.20
C SER A 8 -0.54 7.77 25.06
N PHE A 9 0.12 7.92 26.20
CA PHE A 9 1.57 8.08 26.32
C PHE A 9 2.37 6.87 25.78
N PHE A 10 1.73 5.73 25.57
CA PHE A 10 2.36 4.48 25.13
C PHE A 10 1.91 3.98 23.75
N SER A 11 1.02 4.69 23.07
CA SER A 11 0.59 4.28 21.72
C SER A 11 1.36 5.04 20.66
N ASN A 12 2.19 4.35 19.89
CA ASN A 12 2.84 4.90 18.70
C ASN A 12 1.84 5.18 17.57
N GLY A 13 0.56 4.90 17.77
CA GLY A 13 -0.50 5.07 16.80
C GLY A 13 -0.20 4.33 15.50
N LEU A 14 -0.27 5.04 14.35
CA LEU A 14 0.06 4.49 13.04
C LEU A 14 1.54 4.68 12.64
N SER A 15 2.40 5.11 13.55
CA SER A 15 3.83 5.34 13.26
C SER A 15 4.52 4.07 12.76
N GLU A 16 4.17 2.91 13.29
CA GLU A 16 4.71 1.62 12.86
C GLU A 16 4.35 1.31 11.41
N LEU A 17 3.13 1.62 10.98
CA LEU A 17 2.73 1.47 9.58
C LEU A 17 3.47 2.47 8.67
N ALA A 18 3.74 3.67 9.14
CA ALA A 18 4.52 4.66 8.41
C ALA A 18 5.97 4.22 8.24
N TRP A 19 6.58 3.62 9.25
CA TRP A 19 7.93 3.04 9.15
C TRP A 19 7.97 1.86 8.20
N ALA A 20 6.99 0.97 8.25
CA ALA A 20 6.86 -0.14 7.29
C ALA A 20 6.73 0.39 5.86
N LEU A 21 5.92 1.43 5.63
CA LEU A 21 5.76 2.08 4.34
C LEU A 21 7.10 2.66 3.85
N GLN A 22 7.85 3.33 4.72
CA GLN A 22 9.16 3.89 4.37
C GLN A 22 10.16 2.78 4.02
N GLY A 23 10.16 1.67 4.75
CA GLY A 23 10.98 0.49 4.45
C GLY A 23 10.70 -0.07 3.06
N MET A 24 9.42 -0.27 2.73
CA MET A 24 8.99 -0.74 1.41
C MET A 24 9.36 0.23 0.27
N CYS A 25 9.24 1.53 0.50
CA CYS A 25 9.68 2.54 -0.47
C CYS A 25 11.20 2.49 -0.69
N THR A 26 11.98 2.20 0.35
CA THR A 26 13.44 2.04 0.25
C THR A 26 13.77 0.78 -0.52
N GLU A 27 13.10 -0.35 -0.25
CA GLU A 27 13.27 -1.59 -1.00
C GLU A 27 12.93 -1.38 -2.49
N ALA A 28 11.82 -0.71 -2.80
CA ALA A 28 11.46 -0.39 -4.18
C ALA A 28 12.57 0.38 -4.91
N LYS A 29 13.25 1.32 -4.23
CA LYS A 29 14.38 2.06 -4.81
C LYS A 29 15.56 1.16 -5.18
N THR A 30 15.79 0.07 -4.46
CA THR A 30 16.85 -0.88 -4.83
C THR A 30 16.50 -1.69 -6.06
N LEU A 31 15.21 -1.95 -6.28
CA LEU A 31 14.71 -2.73 -7.43
C LEU A 31 14.74 -1.96 -8.76
N ILE A 32 14.80 -0.62 -8.74
CA ILE A 32 14.91 0.20 -9.96
C ILE A 32 16.31 0.30 -10.51
N GLN A 33 17.31 -0.29 -9.84
CA GLN A 33 18.67 -0.31 -10.37
C GLN A 33 18.70 -1.00 -11.76
N PRO A 34 19.42 -0.44 -12.74
CA PRO A 34 19.53 -1.04 -14.06
C PRO A 34 20.11 -2.46 -13.99
N VAL A 35 19.43 -3.43 -14.59
CA VAL A 35 19.95 -4.81 -14.65
C VAL A 35 21.24 -4.94 -15.43
N SER A 36 21.54 -3.96 -16.28
CA SER A 36 22.82 -3.86 -17.00
C SER A 36 24.02 -3.75 -16.07
N ALA A 37 23.84 -3.19 -14.87
CA ALA A 37 24.90 -3.12 -13.86
C ALA A 37 25.32 -4.51 -13.32
N GLU A 38 24.46 -5.51 -13.45
CA GLU A 38 24.68 -6.88 -13.00
C GLU A 38 25.05 -7.83 -14.17
N THR A 39 25.15 -7.29 -15.40
CA THR A 39 25.56 -8.08 -16.55
C THR A 39 27.05 -8.43 -16.43
N PRO A 40 27.42 -9.71 -16.53
CA PRO A 40 28.83 -10.11 -16.53
C PRO A 40 29.63 -9.35 -17.59
N SER A 41 30.82 -8.94 -17.27
CA SER A 41 31.72 -8.22 -18.21
C SER A 41 32.27 -9.11 -19.30
N ALA A 42 32.29 -10.43 -19.09
CA ALA A 42 32.82 -11.41 -20.05
C ALA A 42 31.72 -12.00 -20.94
N THR A 43 32.07 -12.32 -22.16
CA THR A 43 31.26 -13.17 -23.03
C THR A 43 31.25 -14.60 -22.51
N GLN A 44 30.19 -15.37 -22.82
CA GLN A 44 30.14 -16.79 -22.49
C GLN A 44 30.86 -17.63 -23.58
N ALA A 45 31.13 -18.88 -23.22
CA ALA A 45 31.77 -19.83 -24.17
C ALA A 45 33.03 -19.27 -24.84
N GLU A 46 33.98 -18.77 -24.04
CA GLU A 46 35.31 -18.28 -24.55
C GLU A 46 35.22 -17.18 -25.62
N GLY A 47 34.13 -16.40 -25.59
CA GLY A 47 33.92 -15.31 -26.53
C GLY A 47 33.15 -15.68 -27.80
N ILE A 48 32.62 -16.89 -27.88
CA ILE A 48 31.83 -17.35 -29.03
C ILE A 48 30.35 -16.88 -28.92
N GLU A 49 29.81 -16.77 -27.69
CA GLU A 49 28.43 -16.38 -27.46
C GLU A 49 28.33 -14.96 -26.92
N ASP A 50 27.31 -14.24 -27.36
CA ASP A 50 26.94 -12.94 -26.83
C ASP A 50 26.43 -13.06 -25.39
N ARG A 51 26.44 -11.93 -24.70
CA ARG A 51 25.94 -11.85 -23.32
C ARG A 51 24.47 -12.23 -23.27
N MET A 52 24.10 -13.01 -22.27
CA MET A 52 22.69 -13.27 -21.95
C MET A 52 21.96 -11.95 -21.67
N ASN A 53 20.80 -11.78 -22.25
CA ASN A 53 19.94 -10.68 -21.87
C ASN A 53 19.37 -10.92 -20.47
N MET A 54 19.24 -9.86 -19.66
CA MET A 54 18.73 -9.91 -18.29
C MET A 54 17.21 -9.64 -18.20
N ALA A 55 16.47 -9.92 -19.29
CA ALA A 55 15.02 -9.66 -19.35
C ALA A 55 14.26 -10.40 -18.24
N ASN A 56 14.63 -11.65 -17.93
CA ASN A 56 14.03 -12.44 -16.86
C ASN A 56 14.27 -11.82 -15.47
N LEU A 57 15.45 -11.26 -15.23
CA LEU A 57 15.76 -10.56 -13.99
C LEU A 57 14.96 -9.26 -13.89
N SER A 58 14.88 -8.50 -14.98
CA SER A 58 14.10 -7.29 -15.09
C SER A 58 12.61 -7.54 -14.84
N ALA A 59 12.05 -8.58 -15.45
CA ALA A 59 10.64 -8.98 -15.25
C ALA A 59 10.36 -9.37 -13.80
N ARG A 60 11.27 -10.08 -13.15
CA ARG A 60 11.17 -10.46 -11.74
C ARG A 60 11.20 -9.25 -10.81
N ARG A 61 12.12 -8.30 -11.05
CA ARG A 61 12.19 -7.04 -10.30
C ARG A 61 10.92 -6.22 -10.47
N LEU A 62 10.39 -6.13 -11.69
CA LEU A 62 9.13 -5.46 -11.95
C LEU A 62 7.97 -6.10 -11.18
N SER A 63 7.88 -7.42 -11.18
CA SER A 63 6.87 -8.15 -10.40
C SER A 63 6.95 -7.81 -8.91
N ASN A 64 8.15 -7.81 -8.34
CA ASN A 64 8.35 -7.45 -6.94
C ASN A 64 7.98 -5.98 -6.66
N MET A 65 8.31 -5.07 -7.58
CA MET A 65 7.92 -3.65 -7.46
C MET A 65 6.39 -3.48 -7.47
N VAL A 66 5.68 -4.22 -8.31
CA VAL A 66 4.20 -4.19 -8.35
C VAL A 66 3.63 -4.68 -7.01
N GLU A 67 4.16 -5.76 -6.45
CA GLU A 67 3.77 -6.26 -5.12
C GLU A 67 3.98 -5.21 -4.03
N LEU A 68 5.14 -4.58 -3.99
CA LEU A 68 5.42 -3.48 -3.06
C LEU A 68 4.47 -2.30 -3.28
N GLY A 69 4.15 -1.98 -4.53
CA GLY A 69 3.21 -0.93 -4.90
C GLY A 69 1.82 -1.16 -4.32
N PHE A 70 1.29 -2.38 -4.38
CA PHE A 70 0.02 -2.73 -3.75
C PHE A 70 0.06 -2.57 -2.23
N ARG A 71 1.14 -3.02 -1.57
CA ARG A 71 1.33 -2.88 -0.13
C ARG A 71 1.43 -1.43 0.31
N CYS A 72 2.22 -0.62 -0.41
CA CYS A 72 2.32 0.82 -0.15
C CYS A 72 0.97 1.52 -0.29
N THR A 73 0.21 1.17 -1.32
CA THR A 73 -1.14 1.72 -1.56
C THR A 73 -2.09 1.34 -0.43
N ALA A 74 -2.07 0.07 0.02
CA ALA A 74 -2.90 -0.39 1.13
C ALA A 74 -2.59 0.37 2.43
N LEU A 75 -1.32 0.47 2.80
CA LEU A 75 -0.91 1.20 4.01
C LEU A 75 -1.27 2.68 3.93
N SER A 76 -1.05 3.32 2.78
CA SER A 76 -1.44 4.72 2.57
C SER A 76 -2.95 4.92 2.70
N ALA A 77 -3.76 3.99 2.17
CA ALA A 77 -5.22 4.04 2.30
C ALA A 77 -5.67 3.88 3.76
N ILE A 78 -5.07 2.97 4.52
CA ILE A 78 -5.36 2.77 5.95
C ILE A 78 -5.08 4.05 6.74
N ILE A 79 -3.89 4.64 6.54
CA ILE A 79 -3.48 5.88 7.21
C ILE A 79 -4.40 7.04 6.81
N GLY A 80 -4.72 7.15 5.52
CA GLY A 80 -5.64 8.17 4.99
C GLY A 80 -7.04 8.07 5.57
N CYS A 81 -7.59 6.85 5.67
CA CYS A 81 -8.89 6.62 6.29
C CYS A 81 -8.91 6.96 7.78
N GLN A 82 -7.84 6.67 8.51
CA GLN A 82 -7.72 7.08 9.90
C GLN A 82 -7.68 8.60 10.05
N ALA A 83 -6.98 9.30 9.14
CA ALA A 83 -6.99 10.75 9.12
C ALA A 83 -8.39 11.33 8.82
N MET A 84 -9.17 10.66 7.96
CA MET A 84 -10.56 11.05 7.68
C MET A 84 -11.44 10.90 8.93
N ASP A 85 -11.33 9.79 9.65
CA ASP A 85 -12.10 9.56 10.89
C ASP A 85 -11.80 10.64 11.94
N LEU A 86 -10.52 10.96 12.15
CA LEU A 86 -10.09 11.97 13.11
C LEU A 86 -10.57 13.39 12.72
N ARG A 87 -10.50 13.73 11.43
CA ARG A 87 -10.95 15.06 10.96
C ARG A 87 -12.46 15.20 10.88
N GLY A 88 -13.14 14.09 10.63
CA GLY A 88 -14.58 14.05 10.50
C GLY A 88 -15.34 14.04 11.84
N ASN A 89 -14.66 13.82 12.97
CA ASN A 89 -15.30 13.60 14.26
C ASN A 89 -16.48 12.60 14.18
N GLY A 90 -16.30 11.54 13.38
CA GLY A 90 -17.34 10.54 13.10
C GLY A 90 -18.31 10.90 11.98
N SER A 91 -18.26 12.11 11.40
CA SER A 91 -19.09 12.49 10.25
C SER A 91 -18.32 12.42 8.95
N MET A 92 -18.87 11.73 7.94
CA MET A 92 -18.31 11.62 6.59
C MET A 92 -18.87 12.67 5.62
N GLU A 93 -19.73 13.58 6.06
CA GLU A 93 -20.42 14.54 5.17
C GLU A 93 -19.46 15.48 4.43
N ARG A 94 -18.32 15.78 5.06
CA ARG A 94 -17.29 16.68 4.52
C ARG A 94 -16.51 16.10 3.33
N PHE A 95 -16.64 14.80 3.07
CA PHE A 95 -15.87 14.09 2.05
C PHE A 95 -16.75 13.74 0.84
N GLY A 96 -16.16 13.80 -0.34
CA GLY A 96 -16.84 13.43 -1.58
C GLY A 96 -17.20 11.95 -1.67
N PRO A 97 -18.12 11.56 -2.56
CA PRO A 97 -18.64 10.19 -2.64
C PRO A 97 -17.56 9.14 -2.92
N THR A 98 -16.56 9.46 -3.73
CA THR A 98 -15.45 8.56 -4.02
C THR A 98 -14.63 8.25 -2.76
N LEU A 99 -14.29 9.27 -1.96
CA LEU A 99 -13.56 9.08 -0.71
C LEU A 99 -14.38 8.31 0.32
N LYS A 100 -15.69 8.55 0.38
CA LYS A 100 -16.60 7.76 1.22
C LYS A 100 -16.58 6.28 0.83
N GLY A 101 -16.60 5.98 -0.48
CA GLY A 101 -16.52 4.60 -1.00
C GLY A 101 -15.20 3.92 -0.64
N VAL A 102 -14.08 4.62 -0.80
CA VAL A 102 -12.75 4.12 -0.39
C VAL A 102 -12.71 3.86 1.10
N HIS A 103 -13.17 4.82 1.91
CA HIS A 103 -13.23 4.69 3.35
C HIS A 103 -14.04 3.47 3.80
N GLN A 104 -15.25 3.28 3.25
CA GLN A 104 -16.09 2.12 3.57
C GLN A 104 -15.41 0.81 3.18
N CYS A 105 -14.74 0.76 2.03
CA CYS A 105 -13.99 -0.41 1.61
C CYS A 105 -12.88 -0.74 2.61
N VAL A 106 -12.04 0.23 2.98
CA VAL A 106 -10.95 0.01 3.95
C VAL A 106 -11.52 -0.44 5.29
N ARG A 107 -12.60 0.20 5.77
CA ARG A 107 -13.22 -0.10 7.06
C ARG A 107 -13.94 -1.45 7.11
N SER A 108 -14.26 -2.05 5.98
CA SER A 108 -14.75 -3.44 5.94
C SER A 108 -13.66 -4.48 6.24
N PHE A 109 -12.37 -4.14 6.07
CA PHE A 109 -11.23 -5.00 6.37
C PHE A 109 -10.54 -4.60 7.68
N ILE A 110 -10.42 -3.31 7.92
CA ILE A 110 -9.64 -2.76 9.03
C ILE A 110 -10.48 -1.72 9.77
N PRO A 111 -10.91 -2.01 10.99
CA PRO A 111 -11.70 -1.09 11.79
C PRO A 111 -10.91 0.19 12.11
N ALA A 112 -11.63 1.26 12.44
CA ALA A 112 -11.01 2.50 12.90
C ALA A 112 -10.23 2.27 14.21
N LEU A 113 -9.01 2.79 14.26
CA LEU A 113 -8.19 2.70 15.46
C LEU A 113 -8.75 3.66 16.55
N LYS A 114 -9.02 3.10 17.70
CA LYS A 114 -9.34 3.85 18.90
C LYS A 114 -8.07 4.08 19.74
N PRO A 115 -8.05 5.04 20.67
CA PRO A 115 -6.87 5.33 21.49
C PRO A 115 -6.27 4.12 22.21
N GLU A 116 -7.12 3.13 22.51
CA GLU A 116 -6.77 1.92 23.27
C GLU A 116 -6.59 0.69 22.38
N SER A 117 -6.76 0.84 21.05
CA SER A 117 -6.65 -0.30 20.14
C SER A 117 -5.19 -0.53 19.72
N SER A 118 -4.83 -1.81 19.58
CA SER A 118 -3.59 -2.21 18.97
C SER A 118 -3.59 -1.87 17.46
N PRO A 119 -2.41 -1.69 16.84
CA PRO A 119 -2.29 -1.58 15.39
C PRO A 119 -3.00 -2.74 14.68
N PRO A 120 -3.45 -2.56 13.42
CA PRO A 120 -4.11 -3.63 12.70
C PRO A 120 -3.18 -4.82 12.56
N HIS A 121 -3.72 -6.02 12.80
CA HIS A 121 -2.95 -7.25 12.68
C HIS A 121 -2.48 -7.44 11.24
N PHE A 122 -1.27 -7.95 11.06
CA PHE A 122 -0.65 -8.17 9.74
C PHE A 122 -1.57 -8.93 8.77
N THR A 123 -2.26 -9.96 9.25
CA THR A 123 -3.20 -10.75 8.44
C THR A 123 -4.33 -9.89 7.84
N ALA A 124 -4.85 -8.92 8.57
CA ALA A 124 -5.90 -8.04 8.07
C ALA A 124 -5.38 -7.12 6.96
N VAL A 125 -4.15 -6.62 7.12
CA VAL A 125 -3.47 -5.82 6.08
C VAL A 125 -3.25 -6.64 4.81
N GLU A 126 -2.73 -7.88 4.93
CA GLU A 126 -2.52 -8.76 3.77
C GLU A 126 -3.84 -9.14 3.08
N THR A 127 -4.92 -9.36 3.84
CA THR A 127 -6.24 -9.60 3.27
C THR A 127 -6.72 -8.39 2.46
N PHE A 128 -6.50 -7.19 2.95
CA PHE A 128 -6.82 -5.95 2.23
C PHE A 128 -5.95 -5.77 0.98
N VAL A 129 -4.64 -6.04 1.05
CA VAL A 129 -3.73 -6.03 -0.11
C VAL A 129 -4.24 -6.97 -1.20
N ASN A 130 -4.64 -8.19 -0.84
CA ASN A 130 -5.17 -9.16 -1.79
C ASN A 130 -6.49 -8.68 -2.41
N ALA A 131 -7.37 -8.06 -1.63
CA ALA A 131 -8.60 -7.45 -2.15
C ALA A 131 -8.31 -6.33 -3.16
N LEU A 132 -7.27 -5.52 -2.93
CA LEU A 132 -6.81 -4.51 -3.89
C LEU A 132 -6.34 -5.12 -5.20
N LYS A 133 -5.54 -6.19 -5.15
CA LYS A 133 -5.05 -6.91 -6.34
C LYS A 133 -6.20 -7.44 -7.21
N HIS A 134 -7.28 -7.89 -6.60
CA HIS A 134 -8.46 -8.39 -7.29
C HIS A 134 -9.49 -7.31 -7.68
N CYS A 135 -9.11 -6.04 -7.64
CA CYS A 135 -9.95 -4.90 -8.05
C CYS A 135 -11.28 -4.74 -7.27
N VAL A 136 -11.43 -5.41 -6.14
CA VAL A 136 -12.65 -5.36 -5.30
C VAL A 136 -12.99 -3.92 -4.91
N MET A 137 -11.97 -3.09 -4.67
CA MET A 137 -12.15 -1.67 -4.33
C MET A 137 -12.85 -0.88 -5.47
N PHE A 138 -12.52 -1.15 -6.73
CA PHE A 138 -13.14 -0.48 -7.87
C PHE A 138 -14.64 -0.78 -7.98
N GLU A 139 -15.05 -2.00 -7.71
CA GLU A 139 -16.46 -2.38 -7.76
C GLU A 139 -17.27 -1.73 -6.64
N ILE A 140 -16.71 -1.66 -5.42
CA ILE A 140 -17.35 -1.00 -4.29
C ILE A 140 -17.53 0.50 -4.57
N VAL A 141 -16.49 1.17 -5.06
CA VAL A 141 -16.52 2.59 -5.39
C VAL A 141 -17.53 2.87 -6.51
N LYS A 142 -17.59 2.05 -7.56
CA LYS A 142 -18.59 2.18 -8.65
C LYS A 142 -20.03 2.07 -8.14
N LYS A 143 -20.30 1.08 -7.28
CA LYS A 143 -21.64 0.91 -6.67
C LYS A 143 -22.07 2.12 -5.83
N GLN A 144 -21.14 2.73 -5.12
CA GLN A 144 -21.40 3.94 -4.34
C GLN A 144 -21.69 5.16 -5.22
N GLN A 145 -20.93 5.33 -6.30
CA GLN A 145 -21.16 6.43 -7.26
C GLN A 145 -22.51 6.32 -7.98
N GLN A 146 -22.97 5.10 -8.25
CA GLN A 146 -24.30 4.87 -8.83
C GLN A 146 -25.43 5.22 -7.86
N LYS A 147 -25.28 4.88 -6.56
CA LYS A 147 -26.27 5.22 -5.52
C LYS A 147 -26.35 6.72 -5.24
N SER A 148 -25.29 7.49 -5.47
CA SER A 148 -25.30 8.94 -5.25
C SER A 148 -25.89 9.74 -6.43
N LYS A 149 -26.22 9.09 -7.54
CA LYS A 149 -26.86 9.69 -8.72
C LYS A 149 -28.38 9.45 -8.79
N LEU A 150 -28.90 8.64 -7.89
CA LEU A 150 -30.34 8.41 -7.65
C LEU A 150 -30.84 9.25 -6.48
#